data_672793b7cec6f2f14e466ad7729e20ce
#
_entry.id   672793b7cec6f2f14e466ad7729e20ce
#
_cell.length_a   1.000
_cell.length_b   1.000
_cell.length_c   1.000
_cell.angle_alpha   90.00
_cell.angle_beta   90.00
_cell.angle_gamma   90.00
#
_symmetry.space_group_name_H-M   'P 1'
#
loop_
_entity.id
_entity.type
_entity.pdbx_description
1 polymer ?
#
loop_
_entity_poly.entity_id
_entity_poly.type
_entity_poly.pdbx_seq_one_letter_code
_entity_poly.pdbx_strand_id
1 'polypeptide(L)'
;MKLDPRTWFKNSSSENQATNKFYEQFYKMLGGTYTSYDPNRVTYIDKGYNINPTVYSVVSQKSRKSSSVPYCVRKIEDKAEHSKLKMFQRATGNDLTIQQKVKKLLLESKAYEDKGDIPFPMDKPNPNQTWVEVIELYNTFMDTTGNFYLYMFAPTEGMNAGQPIEVYVLPSQYTEIVLKNNSVDVKSMENPIDHYLVIVGGSYVEFEQENVIHVKLPNPNFSSNGEHLYGQAPLSAALRNIQSSNTAIDLNNKTLKSGGAYGLIHGKQKPLAPEQAKQVKDRLVEMSVDESNLAKITAVTHEMGFTRLSLTTAEMQPFEYLNYDQKQICNVLGWDDKLLNNDGGSNYGAYLETVRKRIITDTIMPSLKLLASALNDEFLPRFKGYENTELIFDASELPEMQTDMKELVSWLNDLLDRGVINRAEYRMAINYTGTELPIMQEYTVSQNTIKLEDALNDDFNIE
;
A
#
# COMPACT_ATOMS: atom_id res chain seq x y z
N MET A 1 20.70 16.72 23.25
CA MET A 1 20.30 15.50 23.99
C MET A 1 19.89 14.47 22.95
N LYS A 2 20.74 13.48 22.67
CA LYS A 2 20.43 12.45 21.64
C LYS A 2 19.39 11.52 22.24
N LEU A 3 18.14 11.59 21.76
CA LEU A 3 17.05 10.70 22.16
C LEU A 3 17.17 9.39 21.39
N ASP A 4 17.26 8.28 22.10
CA ASP A 4 17.27 6.93 21.54
C ASP A 4 15.89 6.62 20.94
N PRO A 5 15.78 6.32 19.63
CA PRO A 5 14.52 6.00 18.97
C PRO A 5 13.75 4.85 19.63
N ARG A 6 14.42 3.97 20.37
CA ARG A 6 13.83 2.82 21.08
C ARG A 6 12.90 3.22 22.22
N THR A 7 12.92 4.49 22.64
CA THR A 7 12.08 5.00 23.76
C THR A 7 10.76 5.62 23.29
N TRP A 8 10.56 5.86 21.97
CA TRP A 8 9.43 6.65 21.45
C TRP A 8 8.07 5.96 21.59
N PHE A 9 8.04 4.65 21.52
CA PHE A 9 6.78 3.89 21.43
C PHE A 9 6.26 3.38 22.77
N LYS A 10 6.86 3.77 23.90
CA LYS A 10 6.51 3.20 25.21
C LYS A 10 5.25 3.76 25.87
N ASN A 11 4.72 4.92 25.46
CA ASN A 11 3.53 5.51 26.11
C ASN A 11 2.65 6.24 25.09
N SER A 12 1.65 5.58 24.52
CA SER A 12 0.55 6.27 23.83
C SER A 12 -0.77 5.90 24.47
N SER A 13 -1.30 6.75 25.31
CA SER A 13 -2.68 6.74 25.78
C SER A 13 -3.48 7.88 25.13
N SER A 14 -4.79 7.69 24.99
CA SER A 14 -5.75 8.53 24.26
C SER A 14 -5.90 10.00 24.73
N GLU A 15 -5.23 10.40 25.78
CA GLU A 15 -5.18 11.81 26.26
C GLU A 15 -4.35 12.73 25.38
N ASN A 16 -3.57 12.17 24.45
CA ASN A 16 -2.53 12.92 23.72
C ASN A 16 -3.06 13.68 22.48
N GLN A 17 -4.26 13.42 21.99
CA GLN A 17 -4.77 14.12 20.79
C GLN A 17 -5.10 15.59 21.03
N ALA A 18 -5.62 15.93 22.22
CA ALA A 18 -5.93 17.30 22.58
C ALA A 18 -4.64 18.11 22.85
N THR A 19 -3.65 17.45 23.43
CA THR A 19 -2.33 18.03 23.71
C THR A 19 -1.55 18.30 22.42
N ASN A 20 -1.58 17.38 21.45
CA ASN A 20 -0.95 17.58 20.13
C ASN A 20 -1.52 18.78 19.39
N LYS A 21 -2.86 18.94 19.34
CA LYS A 21 -3.50 20.12 18.74
C LYS A 21 -3.14 21.42 19.43
N PHE A 22 -2.97 21.39 20.75
CA PHE A 22 -2.54 22.56 21.52
C PHE A 22 -1.11 22.95 21.19
N TYR A 23 -0.19 21.97 21.10
CA TYR A 23 1.19 22.23 20.72
C TYR A 23 1.32 22.68 19.26
N GLU A 24 0.56 22.12 18.32
CA GLU A 24 0.48 22.61 16.94
C GLU A 24 0.03 24.09 16.88
N GLN A 25 -1.02 24.44 17.61
CA GLN A 25 -1.50 25.82 17.65
C GLN A 25 -0.51 26.75 18.35
N PHE A 26 0.12 26.29 19.42
CA PHE A 26 1.10 27.05 20.17
C PHE A 26 2.38 27.30 19.35
N TYR A 27 2.83 26.31 18.61
CA TYR A 27 3.99 26.44 17.72
C TYR A 27 3.70 27.35 16.53
N LYS A 28 2.50 27.25 15.93
CA LYS A 28 2.01 28.22 14.91
C LYS A 28 1.97 29.65 15.46
N MET A 29 1.61 29.82 16.71
CA MET A 29 1.54 31.11 17.39
C MET A 29 2.94 31.69 17.66
N LEU A 30 3.97 30.86 17.82
CA LEU A 30 5.37 31.27 18.02
C LEU A 30 6.11 31.57 16.70
N GLY A 31 5.42 31.59 15.56
CA GLY A 31 6.02 31.91 14.26
C GLY A 31 6.83 30.77 13.64
N GLY A 32 6.64 29.57 14.11
CA GLY A 32 7.22 28.37 13.52
C GLY A 32 6.68 28.15 12.10
N THR A 33 7.57 27.87 11.18
CA THR A 33 7.30 27.72 9.75
C THR A 33 6.88 26.32 9.40
N TYR A 34 5.58 26.10 9.40
CA TYR A 34 5.00 24.84 8.94
C TYR A 34 4.55 24.92 7.50
N THR A 35 4.86 23.88 6.75
CA THR A 35 4.15 23.59 5.50
C THR A 35 2.68 23.30 5.81
N SER A 36 1.82 23.56 4.83
CA SER A 36 0.39 23.23 4.93
C SER A 36 0.21 21.72 5.13
N TYR A 37 -0.05 21.36 6.34
CA TYR A 37 -0.32 19.99 6.76
C TYR A 37 -1.80 19.67 6.51
N ASP A 38 -2.09 18.52 5.89
CA ASP A 38 -3.47 18.03 5.79
C ASP A 38 -3.95 17.56 7.17
N PRO A 39 -4.82 18.30 7.86
CA PRO A 39 -5.29 17.96 9.21
C PRO A 39 -6.11 16.64 9.23
N ASN A 40 -6.49 16.14 8.05
CA ASN A 40 -7.28 14.92 7.94
C ASN A 40 -6.44 13.64 8.00
N ARG A 41 -5.12 13.69 7.96
CA ARG A 41 -4.24 12.49 7.99
C ARG A 41 -4.51 11.59 9.19
N VAL A 42 -4.66 12.16 10.37
CA VAL A 42 -5.05 11.42 11.58
C VAL A 42 -6.46 10.84 11.41
N THR A 43 -7.39 11.57 10.79
CA THR A 43 -8.75 11.12 10.53
C THR A 43 -8.79 9.95 9.53
N TYR A 44 -7.91 9.93 8.52
CA TYR A 44 -7.83 8.82 7.57
C TYR A 44 -7.42 7.51 8.24
N ILE A 45 -6.54 7.58 9.22
CA ILE A 45 -6.14 6.41 10.00
C ILE A 45 -7.23 6.08 11.03
N ASP A 46 -7.66 7.03 11.85
CA ASP A 46 -8.57 6.77 12.95
C ASP A 46 -9.98 6.36 12.47
N LYS A 47 -10.58 7.12 11.57
CA LYS A 47 -11.94 6.86 11.08
C LYS A 47 -11.99 6.00 9.82
N GLY A 48 -10.90 6.00 9.05
CA GLY A 48 -10.75 5.16 7.87
C GLY A 48 -10.21 3.78 8.25
N TYR A 49 -8.91 3.67 8.44
CA TYR A 49 -8.24 2.38 8.63
C TYR A 49 -8.68 1.65 9.90
N ASN A 50 -8.76 2.34 11.05
CA ASN A 50 -9.05 1.70 12.33
C ASN A 50 -10.53 1.32 12.53
N ILE A 51 -11.47 2.05 11.92
CA ILE A 51 -12.91 1.88 12.17
C ILE A 51 -13.63 1.26 10.98
N ASN A 52 -13.29 1.62 9.74
CA ASN A 52 -14.01 1.13 8.57
C ASN A 52 -13.51 -0.27 8.16
N PRO A 53 -14.38 -1.30 8.21
CA PRO A 53 -13.98 -2.68 7.92
C PRO A 53 -13.51 -2.88 6.47
N THR A 54 -14.09 -2.16 5.52
CA THR A 54 -13.69 -2.26 4.09
C THR A 54 -12.29 -1.71 3.88
N VAL A 55 -12.01 -0.52 4.42
CA VAL A 55 -10.68 0.09 4.32
C VAL A 55 -9.63 -0.81 4.96
N TYR A 56 -9.88 -1.28 6.19
CA TYR A 56 -8.97 -2.18 6.88
C TYR A 56 -8.70 -3.46 6.06
N SER A 57 -9.76 -4.09 5.55
CA SER A 57 -9.64 -5.34 4.78
C SER A 57 -8.83 -5.14 3.50
N VAL A 58 -9.09 -4.08 2.73
CA VAL A 58 -8.37 -3.81 1.48
C VAL A 58 -6.91 -3.47 1.76
N VAL A 59 -6.65 -2.51 2.65
CA VAL A 59 -5.28 -2.05 2.95
C VAL A 59 -4.45 -3.18 3.53
N SER A 60 -5.00 -3.97 4.48
CA SER A 60 -4.26 -5.08 5.09
C SER A 60 -3.98 -6.23 4.11
N GLN A 61 -4.92 -6.57 3.22
CA GLN A 61 -4.69 -7.59 2.19
C GLN A 61 -3.65 -7.12 1.16
N LYS A 62 -3.74 -5.86 0.72
CA LYS A 62 -2.78 -5.25 -0.20
C LYS A 62 -1.37 -5.19 0.41
N SER A 63 -1.25 -4.75 1.67
CA SER A 63 0.03 -4.69 2.39
C SER A 63 0.70 -6.05 2.50
N ARG A 64 -0.03 -7.08 2.96
CA ARG A 64 0.47 -8.46 3.06
C ARG A 64 0.85 -9.04 1.71
N LYS A 65 0.08 -8.75 0.66
CA LYS A 65 0.41 -9.21 -0.69
C LYS A 65 1.65 -8.51 -1.22
N SER A 66 1.83 -7.23 -0.94
CA SER A 66 3.04 -6.48 -1.31
C SER A 66 4.28 -7.00 -0.59
N SER A 67 4.17 -7.30 0.72
CA SER A 67 5.29 -7.84 1.50
C SER A 67 5.68 -9.27 1.11
N SER A 68 4.78 -10.02 0.45
CA SER A 68 5.07 -11.36 -0.08
C SER A 68 5.84 -11.36 -1.40
N VAL A 69 6.03 -10.20 -2.05
CA VAL A 69 6.81 -10.11 -3.29
C VAL A 69 8.30 -10.21 -2.95
N PRO A 70 9.04 -11.19 -3.50
CA PRO A 70 10.47 -11.30 -3.29
C PRO A 70 11.22 -10.08 -3.82
N TYR A 71 12.32 -9.74 -3.16
CA TYR A 71 13.23 -8.70 -3.60
C TYR A 71 14.66 -9.21 -3.59
N CYS A 72 15.47 -8.70 -4.50
CA CYS A 72 16.90 -9.01 -4.58
C CYS A 72 17.69 -7.76 -4.91
N VAL A 73 18.96 -7.75 -4.50
CA VAL A 73 19.92 -6.72 -4.89
C VAL A 73 20.82 -7.31 -5.96
N ARG A 74 20.79 -6.74 -7.18
CA ARG A 74 21.57 -7.17 -8.32
C ARG A 74 22.66 -6.17 -8.64
N LYS A 75 23.84 -6.62 -8.99
CA LYS A 75 24.94 -5.79 -9.44
C LYS A 75 24.81 -5.55 -10.95
N ILE A 76 24.98 -4.30 -11.37
CA ILE A 76 24.98 -3.93 -12.79
C ILE A 76 26.35 -4.30 -13.36
N GLU A 77 26.40 -5.32 -14.24
CA GLU A 77 27.60 -5.79 -14.89
C GLU A 77 27.89 -5.00 -16.18
N ASP A 78 26.91 -4.94 -17.06
CA ASP A 78 26.99 -4.18 -18.32
C ASP A 78 26.05 -2.98 -18.32
N LYS A 79 26.62 -1.77 -18.25
CA LYS A 79 25.87 -0.50 -18.28
C LYS A 79 25.13 -0.28 -19.61
N ALA A 80 25.65 -0.79 -20.74
CA ALA A 80 25.01 -0.63 -22.04
C ALA A 80 23.75 -1.50 -22.15
N GLU A 81 23.85 -2.77 -21.74
CA GLU A 81 22.69 -3.68 -21.71
C GLU A 81 21.66 -3.23 -20.68
N HIS A 82 22.08 -2.75 -19.50
CA HIS A 82 21.20 -2.14 -18.51
C HIS A 82 20.46 -0.92 -19.05
N SER A 83 21.14 -0.03 -19.81
CA SER A 83 20.47 1.10 -20.45
C SER A 83 19.43 0.65 -21.49
N LYS A 84 19.76 -0.37 -22.30
CA LYS A 84 18.80 -0.98 -23.24
C LYS A 84 17.59 -1.58 -22.51
N LEU A 85 17.82 -2.28 -21.40
CA LEU A 85 16.75 -2.84 -20.57
C LEU A 85 15.82 -1.74 -20.03
N LYS A 86 16.36 -0.66 -19.49
CA LYS A 86 15.57 0.48 -19.02
C LYS A 86 14.77 1.15 -20.15
N MET A 87 15.36 1.31 -21.31
CA MET A 87 14.66 1.82 -22.50
C MET A 87 13.53 0.88 -22.92
N PHE A 88 13.79 -0.42 -22.93
CA PHE A 88 12.80 -1.43 -23.26
C PHE A 88 11.63 -1.43 -22.28
N GLN A 89 11.90 -1.39 -20.96
CA GLN A 89 10.88 -1.31 -19.92
C GLN A 89 10.02 -0.04 -20.02
N ARG A 90 10.60 1.09 -20.37
CA ARG A 90 9.86 2.36 -20.61
C ARG A 90 8.96 2.27 -21.83
N ALA A 91 9.42 1.61 -22.90
CA ALA A 91 8.69 1.51 -24.16
C ALA A 91 7.52 0.51 -24.11
N THR A 92 7.62 -0.54 -23.28
CA THR A 92 6.67 -1.67 -23.30
C THR A 92 5.63 -1.65 -22.18
N GLY A 93 5.84 -0.87 -21.11
CA GLY A 93 4.91 -0.85 -19.98
C GLY A 93 4.89 -2.15 -19.16
N ASN A 94 3.78 -2.44 -18.50
CA ASN A 94 3.63 -3.60 -17.61
C ASN A 94 3.01 -4.84 -18.32
N ASP A 95 2.14 -4.63 -19.32
CA ASP A 95 1.53 -5.72 -20.10
C ASP A 95 2.46 -6.17 -21.24
N LEU A 96 3.28 -7.19 -20.94
CA LEU A 96 4.23 -7.73 -21.88
C LEU A 96 3.66 -8.97 -22.60
N THR A 97 3.75 -8.99 -23.92
CA THR A 97 3.56 -10.22 -24.69
C THR A 97 4.67 -11.23 -24.36
N ILE A 98 4.44 -12.50 -24.66
CA ILE A 98 5.42 -13.57 -24.38
C ILE A 98 6.79 -13.24 -25.01
N GLN A 99 6.79 -12.74 -26.24
CA GLN A 99 8.03 -12.32 -26.94
C GLN A 99 8.75 -11.20 -26.19
N GLN A 100 8.00 -10.22 -25.67
CA GLN A 100 8.57 -9.13 -24.90
C GLN A 100 9.09 -9.59 -23.52
N LYS A 101 8.41 -10.57 -22.88
CA LYS A 101 8.87 -11.18 -21.63
C LYS A 101 10.21 -11.88 -21.81
N VAL A 102 10.35 -12.70 -22.88
CA VAL A 102 11.62 -13.36 -23.21
C VAL A 102 12.74 -12.34 -23.49
N LYS A 103 12.45 -11.33 -24.32
CA LYS A 103 13.42 -10.27 -24.60
C LYS A 103 13.85 -9.54 -23.32
N LYS A 104 12.90 -9.28 -22.41
CA LYS A 104 13.20 -8.70 -21.10
C LYS A 104 14.16 -9.59 -20.30
N LEU A 105 13.84 -10.87 -20.17
CA LEU A 105 14.66 -11.84 -19.43
C LEU A 105 16.08 -11.97 -20.00
N LEU A 106 16.22 -12.01 -21.32
CA LEU A 106 17.53 -12.06 -21.98
C LEU A 106 18.34 -10.77 -21.77
N LEU A 107 17.70 -9.62 -21.74
CA LEU A 107 18.36 -8.37 -21.42
C LEU A 107 18.75 -8.30 -19.93
N GLU A 108 17.89 -8.77 -19.04
CA GLU A 108 18.17 -8.84 -17.60
C GLU A 108 19.34 -9.76 -17.29
N SER A 109 19.41 -10.95 -17.90
CA SER A 109 20.50 -11.90 -17.70
C SER A 109 21.88 -11.39 -18.17
N LYS A 110 21.91 -10.46 -19.15
CA LYS A 110 23.13 -9.81 -19.64
C LYS A 110 23.49 -8.54 -18.85
N ALA A 111 22.47 -7.86 -18.31
CA ALA A 111 22.65 -6.59 -17.61
C ALA A 111 23.06 -6.74 -16.16
N TYR A 112 22.62 -7.81 -15.50
CA TYR A 112 22.79 -7.99 -14.06
C TYR A 112 23.55 -9.28 -13.70
N GLU A 113 24.32 -9.17 -12.63
CA GLU A 113 24.89 -10.28 -11.87
C GLU A 113 24.22 -10.34 -10.51
N ASP A 114 23.81 -11.53 -10.04
CA ASP A 114 23.28 -11.70 -8.70
C ASP A 114 24.35 -11.43 -7.65
N LYS A 115 24.14 -10.45 -6.80
CA LYS A 115 25.11 -10.09 -5.77
C LYS A 115 25.08 -11.04 -4.57
N GLY A 116 23.95 -11.70 -4.32
CA GLY A 116 23.75 -12.64 -3.22
C GLY A 116 23.63 -12.00 -1.83
N ASP A 117 24.31 -10.87 -1.59
CA ASP A 117 24.31 -10.20 -0.30
C ASP A 117 23.39 -8.99 -0.31
N ILE A 118 22.57 -8.86 0.75
CA ILE A 118 21.72 -7.71 1.02
C ILE A 118 22.38 -6.85 2.10
N PRO A 119 22.24 -5.50 2.07
CA PRO A 119 22.72 -4.67 3.17
C PRO A 119 22.10 -5.09 4.51
N PHE A 120 22.89 -5.14 5.57
CA PHE A 120 22.45 -5.59 6.90
C PHE A 120 21.12 -4.99 7.39
N PRO A 121 20.82 -3.67 7.22
CA PRO A 121 19.52 -3.13 7.64
C PRO A 121 18.32 -3.65 6.85
N MET A 122 18.51 -4.27 5.69
CA MET A 122 17.43 -4.93 4.95
C MET A 122 17.17 -6.35 5.45
N ASP A 123 18.16 -7.00 6.05
CA ASP A 123 17.96 -8.29 6.73
C ASP A 123 17.26 -8.06 8.08
N LYS A 124 17.76 -7.11 8.87
CA LYS A 124 17.21 -6.75 10.18
C LYS A 124 17.16 -5.22 10.35
N PRO A 125 16.03 -4.57 9.99
CA PRO A 125 15.93 -3.11 9.98
C PRO A 125 16.14 -2.48 11.36
N ASN A 126 15.57 -3.05 12.40
CA ASN A 126 15.74 -2.62 13.78
C ASN A 126 15.40 -3.77 14.75
N PRO A 127 15.67 -3.64 16.07
CA PRO A 127 15.40 -4.71 17.03
C PRO A 127 13.93 -5.14 17.16
N ASN A 128 12.98 -4.29 16.74
CA ASN A 128 11.56 -4.48 16.98
C ASN A 128 10.77 -4.86 15.71
N GLN A 129 11.35 -4.70 14.52
CA GLN A 129 10.64 -4.87 13.25
C GLN A 129 11.43 -5.75 12.28
N THR A 130 10.71 -6.43 11.42
CA THR A 130 11.22 -7.14 10.25
C THR A 130 11.08 -6.28 9.00
N TRP A 131 11.82 -6.60 7.93
CA TRP A 131 11.66 -5.89 6.65
C TRP A 131 10.29 -6.10 6.01
N VAL A 132 9.67 -7.26 6.26
CA VAL A 132 8.28 -7.55 5.89
C VAL A 132 7.33 -6.52 6.48
N GLU A 133 7.46 -6.23 7.79
CA GLU A 133 6.65 -5.21 8.48
C GLU A 133 6.92 -3.79 7.95
N VAL A 134 8.15 -3.49 7.57
CA VAL A 134 8.49 -2.20 6.93
C VAL A 134 7.75 -2.03 5.60
N ILE A 135 7.71 -3.08 4.76
CA ILE A 135 6.97 -3.07 3.49
C ILE A 135 5.45 -2.99 3.73
N GLU A 136 4.93 -3.69 4.74
CA GLU A 136 3.51 -3.60 5.11
C GLU A 136 3.13 -2.18 5.58
N LEU A 137 3.95 -1.56 6.42
CA LEU A 137 3.76 -0.17 6.86
C LEU A 137 3.90 0.81 5.69
N TYR A 138 4.85 0.56 4.77
CA TYR A 138 4.98 1.36 3.55
C TYR A 138 3.66 1.42 2.79
N ASN A 139 3.08 0.27 2.46
CA ASN A 139 1.83 0.24 1.72
C ASN A 139 0.66 0.83 2.53
N THR A 140 0.62 0.56 3.83
CA THR A 140 -0.42 1.11 4.71
C THR A 140 -0.38 2.63 4.76
N PHE A 141 0.80 3.24 4.89
CA PHE A 141 0.94 4.69 4.90
C PHE A 141 0.74 5.32 3.52
N MET A 142 1.18 4.66 2.46
CA MET A 142 0.94 5.14 1.09
C MET A 142 -0.55 5.15 0.76
N ASP A 143 -1.31 4.14 1.17
CA ASP A 143 -2.76 4.08 0.94
C ASP A 143 -3.54 5.05 1.84
N THR A 144 -3.10 5.24 3.09
CA THR A 144 -3.83 6.08 4.07
C THR A 144 -3.46 7.56 3.97
N THR A 145 -2.17 7.89 3.94
CA THR A 145 -1.68 9.27 4.00
C THR A 145 -1.00 9.75 2.72
N GLY A 146 -0.68 8.84 1.80
CA GLY A 146 0.05 9.14 0.57
C GLY A 146 1.54 9.42 0.78
N ASN A 147 2.06 9.23 1.99
CA ASN A 147 3.45 9.52 2.35
C ASN A 147 4.03 8.40 3.20
N PHE A 148 5.27 8.08 2.96
CA PHE A 148 6.05 7.14 3.75
C PHE A 148 7.40 7.75 4.08
N TYR A 149 7.81 7.65 5.33
CA TYR A 149 9.07 8.18 5.83
C TYR A 149 9.89 7.05 6.46
N LEU A 150 11.09 6.83 5.95
CA LEU A 150 12.03 5.86 6.48
C LEU A 150 13.25 6.59 7.02
N TYR A 151 13.42 6.59 8.33
CA TYR A 151 14.57 7.18 8.99
C TYR A 151 15.73 6.19 9.02
N MET A 152 16.90 6.64 8.59
CA MET A 152 18.14 5.89 8.59
C MET A 152 19.02 6.36 9.76
N PHE A 153 19.21 5.50 10.73
CA PHE A 153 20.12 5.79 11.82
C PHE A 153 21.55 5.41 11.41
N ALA A 154 22.38 6.42 11.18
CA ALA A 154 23.79 6.25 10.83
C ALA A 154 24.67 6.88 11.93
N PRO A 155 25.73 6.20 12.40
CA PRO A 155 26.67 6.79 13.34
C PRO A 155 27.47 7.90 12.67
N THR A 156 27.77 8.95 13.43
CA THR A 156 28.57 10.09 12.95
C THR A 156 30.08 9.83 13.04
N GLU A 157 30.50 8.87 13.87
CA GLU A 157 31.90 8.55 14.12
C GLU A 157 32.14 7.03 14.08
N GLY A 158 33.35 6.59 13.75
CA GLY A 158 33.75 5.19 13.72
C GLY A 158 33.89 4.61 12.34
N MET A 159 34.09 3.29 12.25
CA MET A 159 34.39 2.58 10.99
C MET A 159 33.19 2.58 10.03
N ASN A 160 31.97 2.68 10.56
CA ASN A 160 30.73 2.72 9.81
C ASN A 160 30.10 4.13 9.80
N ALA A 161 30.89 5.19 9.97
CA ALA A 161 30.41 6.55 9.92
C ALA A 161 29.67 6.83 8.60
N GLY A 162 28.46 7.35 8.68
CA GLY A 162 27.59 7.66 7.54
C GLY A 162 26.87 6.45 6.92
N GLN A 163 27.17 5.20 7.34
CA GLN A 163 26.43 4.03 6.91
C GLN A 163 25.24 3.75 7.83
N PRO A 164 24.03 3.56 7.30
CA PRO A 164 22.88 3.18 8.11
C PRO A 164 23.08 1.82 8.77
N ILE A 165 22.92 1.76 10.09
CA ILE A 165 22.97 0.51 10.86
C ILE A 165 21.59 0.04 11.31
N GLU A 166 20.65 0.96 11.46
CA GLU A 166 19.24 0.68 11.76
C GLU A 166 18.35 1.61 10.92
N VAL A 167 17.16 1.13 10.58
CA VAL A 167 16.14 1.93 9.89
C VAL A 167 14.82 1.85 10.65
N TYR A 168 14.10 2.96 10.70
CA TYR A 168 12.84 3.10 11.42
C TYR A 168 11.80 3.76 10.55
N VAL A 169 10.59 3.22 10.56
CA VAL A 169 9.44 3.85 9.91
C VAL A 169 8.91 4.96 10.80
N LEU A 170 8.85 6.19 10.29
CA LEU A 170 8.25 7.31 11.01
C LEU A 170 6.73 7.32 10.82
N PRO A 171 5.95 7.69 11.85
CA PRO A 171 4.50 7.76 11.76
C PRO A 171 4.07 8.89 10.81
N SER A 172 3.65 8.54 9.61
CA SER A 172 3.34 9.48 8.53
C SER A 172 2.28 10.52 8.91
N GLN A 173 1.30 10.15 9.76
CA GLN A 173 0.26 11.05 10.24
C GLN A 173 0.77 12.16 11.17
N TYR A 174 1.94 11.98 11.77
CA TYR A 174 2.55 12.90 12.73
C TYR A 174 3.85 13.52 12.23
N THR A 175 4.25 13.21 10.99
CA THR A 175 5.49 13.74 10.40
C THR A 175 5.18 14.98 9.60
N GLU A 176 5.81 16.09 9.94
CA GLU A 176 5.71 17.38 9.27
C GLU A 176 7.03 17.75 8.58
N ILE A 177 6.93 18.45 7.46
CA ILE A 177 8.07 18.97 6.71
C ILE A 177 8.29 20.41 7.14
N VAL A 178 9.49 20.75 7.58
CA VAL A 178 9.89 22.12 7.90
C VAL A 178 10.69 22.69 6.73
N LEU A 179 10.34 23.91 6.31
CA LEU A 179 10.97 24.60 5.18
C LEU A 179 12.09 25.53 5.64
N LYS A 180 13.18 25.63 4.87
CA LYS A 180 14.30 26.52 5.12
C LYS A 180 13.89 28.01 5.19
N ASN A 181 12.96 28.44 4.31
CA ASN A 181 12.57 29.84 4.15
C ASN A 181 11.05 30.03 4.20
N ASN A 182 10.35 29.51 5.19
CA ASN A 182 8.91 29.74 5.39
C ASN A 182 7.99 29.59 4.16
N SER A 183 8.53 29.48 2.96
CA SER A 183 7.82 29.34 1.70
C SER A 183 8.70 28.63 0.67
N VAL A 184 8.08 27.93 -0.26
CA VAL A 184 8.78 27.35 -1.41
C VAL A 184 9.04 28.44 -2.44
N ASP A 185 10.32 28.75 -2.67
CA ASP A 185 10.72 29.61 -3.79
C ASP A 185 10.75 28.77 -5.08
N VAL A 186 9.76 28.98 -5.94
CA VAL A 186 9.64 28.29 -7.24
C VAL A 186 10.83 28.60 -8.16
N LYS A 187 11.58 29.66 -7.91
CA LYS A 187 12.74 30.05 -8.71
C LYS A 187 14.05 29.40 -8.23
N SER A 188 14.07 28.90 -7.00
CA SER A 188 15.24 28.20 -6.44
C SER A 188 15.24 26.74 -6.87
N MET A 189 16.38 26.25 -7.35
CA MET A 189 16.62 24.83 -7.63
C MET A 189 17.07 24.06 -6.38
N GLU A 190 17.22 24.75 -5.24
CA GLU A 190 17.62 24.11 -4.00
C GLU A 190 16.46 23.37 -3.34
N ASN A 191 16.78 22.31 -2.62
CA ASN A 191 15.75 21.57 -1.87
C ASN A 191 15.19 22.49 -0.77
N PRO A 192 13.88 22.79 -0.79
CA PRO A 192 13.26 23.68 0.18
C PRO A 192 13.13 23.09 1.58
N ILE A 193 13.31 21.78 1.74
CA ILE A 193 13.16 21.07 3.03
C ILE A 193 14.40 21.33 3.89
N ASP A 194 14.17 21.72 5.13
CA ASP A 194 15.22 21.87 6.13
C ASP A 194 15.37 20.57 6.94
N HIS A 195 14.30 20.18 7.61
CA HIS A 195 14.26 18.94 8.38
C HIS A 195 12.83 18.39 8.46
N TYR A 196 12.71 17.17 8.98
CA TYR A 196 11.42 16.55 9.29
C TYR A 196 11.17 16.62 10.78
N LEU A 197 9.95 16.98 11.17
CA LEU A 197 9.52 17.10 12.56
C LEU A 197 8.45 16.03 12.83
N VAL A 198 8.67 15.20 13.84
CA VAL A 198 7.69 14.22 14.30
C VAL A 198 7.14 14.63 15.65
N ILE A 199 5.82 14.81 15.74
CA ILE A 199 5.13 15.26 16.96
C ILE A 199 4.27 14.12 17.48
N VAL A 200 4.71 13.47 18.56
CA VAL A 200 3.97 12.37 19.20
C VAL A 200 3.88 12.61 20.71
N GLY A 201 2.66 12.58 21.25
CA GLY A 201 2.45 12.64 22.69
C GLY A 201 2.95 13.90 23.38
N GLY A 202 2.98 15.03 22.66
CA GLY A 202 3.49 16.31 23.20
C GLY A 202 5.01 16.45 23.18
N SER A 203 5.73 15.44 22.70
CA SER A 203 7.16 15.51 22.42
C SER A 203 7.38 15.69 20.93
N TYR A 204 8.34 16.50 20.56
CA TYR A 204 8.77 16.65 19.17
C TYR A 204 10.20 16.15 19.00
N VAL A 205 10.46 15.56 17.84
CA VAL A 205 11.78 15.07 17.46
C VAL A 205 12.09 15.53 16.05
N GLU A 206 13.25 16.14 15.89
CA GLU A 206 13.75 16.64 14.61
C GLU A 206 14.63 15.58 13.96
N PHE A 207 14.46 15.41 12.66
CA PHE A 207 15.23 14.50 11.83
C PHE A 207 15.85 15.28 10.68
N GLU A 208 17.15 15.20 10.55
CA GLU A 208 17.87 15.79 9.42
C GLU A 208 17.35 15.23 8.09
N GLN A 209 17.18 16.09 7.10
CA GLN A 209 16.65 15.73 5.78
C GLN A 209 17.46 14.60 5.15
N GLU A 210 18.78 14.63 5.26
CA GLU A 210 19.67 13.64 4.67
C GLU A 210 19.47 12.21 5.22
N ASN A 211 18.93 12.08 6.43
CA ASN A 211 18.73 10.81 7.10
C ASN A 211 17.30 10.26 6.98
N VAL A 212 16.42 10.92 6.21
CA VAL A 212 15.04 10.48 6.01
C VAL A 212 14.76 10.29 4.52
N ILE A 213 14.41 9.08 4.14
CA ILE A 213 13.87 8.77 2.82
C ILE A 213 12.38 9.08 2.82
N HIS A 214 11.95 10.02 1.99
CA HIS A 214 10.55 10.38 1.86
C HIS A 214 9.98 9.90 0.53
N VAL A 215 9.19 8.83 0.58
CA VAL A 215 8.43 8.33 -0.58
C VAL A 215 7.02 8.89 -0.54
N LYS A 216 6.56 9.48 -1.64
CA LYS A 216 5.25 10.13 -1.71
C LYS A 216 4.51 9.84 -3.01
N LEU A 217 3.18 9.85 -2.94
CA LEU A 217 2.34 9.85 -4.13
C LEU A 217 2.32 11.24 -4.78
N PRO A 218 2.09 11.34 -6.10
CA PRO A 218 1.96 12.62 -6.79
C PRO A 218 0.87 13.48 -6.15
N ASN A 219 1.18 14.77 -5.95
CA ASN A 219 0.22 15.75 -5.46
C ASN A 219 0.20 16.96 -6.42
N PRO A 220 -0.91 17.20 -7.13
CA PRO A 220 -1.03 18.31 -8.08
C PRO A 220 -1.28 19.66 -7.40
N ASN A 221 -1.50 19.70 -6.08
CA ASN A 221 -1.82 20.93 -5.36
C ASN A 221 -0.54 21.73 -5.06
N PHE A 222 -0.17 22.62 -5.98
CA PHE A 222 0.95 23.53 -5.77
C PHE A 222 0.52 24.75 -4.96
N SER A 223 1.18 24.98 -3.83
CA SER A 223 1.02 26.19 -3.03
C SER A 223 2.38 26.70 -2.55
N SER A 224 2.45 27.99 -2.21
CA SER A 224 3.63 28.58 -1.59
C SER A 224 3.96 27.97 -0.22
N ASN A 225 2.97 27.34 0.39
CA ASN A 225 3.12 26.66 1.68
C ASN A 225 3.71 25.25 1.57
N GLY A 226 4.04 24.79 0.35
CA GLY A 226 4.69 23.51 0.13
C GLY A 226 3.77 22.28 0.17
N GLU A 227 2.47 22.44 -0.10
CA GLU A 227 1.54 21.29 -0.12
C GLU A 227 1.98 20.17 -1.07
N HIS A 228 2.57 20.52 -2.22
CA HIS A 228 3.10 19.56 -3.20
C HIS A 228 4.30 18.76 -2.71
N LEU A 229 4.92 19.15 -1.59
CA LEU A 229 5.98 18.39 -0.95
C LEU A 229 5.45 17.15 -0.24
N TYR A 230 4.17 17.16 0.15
CA TYR A 230 3.48 15.99 0.65
C TYR A 230 2.79 15.22 -0.48
N GLY A 231 2.67 13.91 -0.30
CA GLY A 231 1.85 13.07 -1.16
C GLY A 231 0.36 13.26 -0.91
N GLN A 232 -0.45 13.11 -1.95
CA GLN A 232 -1.89 13.12 -1.82
C GLN A 232 -2.38 11.77 -1.27
N ALA A 233 -3.16 11.82 -0.19
CA ALA A 233 -3.74 10.63 0.41
C ALA A 233 -4.83 10.02 -0.51
N PRO A 234 -4.76 8.76 -0.94
CA PRO A 234 -5.83 8.11 -1.68
C PRO A 234 -7.16 8.12 -0.94
N LEU A 235 -7.14 7.89 0.38
CA LEU A 235 -8.35 7.93 1.21
C LEU A 235 -9.03 9.30 1.25
N SER A 236 -8.37 10.39 0.85
CA SER A 236 -9.01 11.70 0.73
C SER A 236 -10.14 11.69 -0.30
N ALA A 237 -9.96 10.98 -1.41
CA ALA A 237 -10.98 10.81 -2.44
C ALA A 237 -12.16 9.93 -1.98
N ALA A 238 -11.89 8.94 -1.13
CA ALA A 238 -12.90 8.03 -0.59
C ALA A 238 -13.54 8.51 0.72
N LEU A 239 -13.12 9.66 1.28
CA LEU A 239 -13.51 10.09 2.61
C LEU A 239 -15.04 10.17 2.80
N ARG A 240 -15.77 10.64 1.79
CA ARG A 240 -17.25 10.72 1.83
C ARG A 240 -17.88 9.34 1.91
N ASN A 241 -17.38 8.38 1.14
CA ASN A 241 -17.87 7.01 1.15
C ASN A 241 -17.54 6.29 2.47
N ILE A 242 -16.36 6.55 3.03
CA ILE A 242 -15.97 6.05 4.36
C ILE A 242 -16.92 6.61 5.44
N GLN A 243 -17.20 7.91 5.43
CA GLN A 243 -18.10 8.53 6.37
C GLN A 243 -19.55 8.06 6.20
N SER A 244 -20.03 7.91 4.95
CA SER A 244 -21.33 7.33 4.62
C SER A 244 -21.46 5.92 5.17
N SER A 245 -20.51 5.06 4.88
CA SER A 245 -20.45 3.68 5.35
C SER A 245 -20.45 3.59 6.89
N ASN A 246 -19.60 4.35 7.57
CA ASN A 246 -19.53 4.38 9.03
C ASN A 246 -20.86 4.86 9.62
N THR A 247 -21.48 5.91 9.05
CA THR A 247 -22.77 6.43 9.49
C THR A 247 -23.91 5.43 9.29
N ALA A 248 -23.91 4.70 8.17
CA ALA A 248 -24.89 3.65 7.89
C ALA A 248 -24.80 2.50 8.90
N ILE A 249 -23.58 2.08 9.24
CA ILE A 249 -23.33 1.05 10.27
C ILE A 249 -23.79 1.55 11.64
N ASP A 250 -23.44 2.77 12.01
CA ASP A 250 -23.85 3.37 13.29
C ASP A 250 -25.37 3.53 13.40
N LEU A 251 -26.01 3.96 12.31
CA LEU A 251 -27.46 4.07 12.25
C LEU A 251 -28.14 2.70 12.41
N ASN A 252 -27.62 1.68 11.71
CA ASN A 252 -28.12 0.33 11.83
C ASN A 252 -27.98 -0.20 13.27
N ASN A 253 -26.82 -0.01 13.88
CA ASN A 253 -26.58 -0.39 15.29
C ASN A 253 -27.51 0.33 16.24
N LYS A 254 -27.77 1.64 16.07
CA LYS A 254 -28.71 2.41 16.89
C LYS A 254 -30.15 1.93 16.69
N THR A 255 -30.53 1.63 15.44
CA THR A 255 -31.88 1.14 15.12
C THR A 255 -32.12 -0.24 15.74
N LEU A 256 -31.13 -1.14 15.66
CA LEU A 256 -31.22 -2.46 16.30
C LEU A 256 -31.30 -2.36 17.84
N LYS A 257 -30.46 -1.52 18.45
CA LYS A 257 -30.48 -1.30 19.91
C LYS A 257 -31.78 -0.67 20.40
N SER A 258 -32.43 0.21 19.60
CA SER A 258 -33.68 0.87 19.96
C SER A 258 -34.92 0.04 19.63
N GLY A 259 -34.77 -1.20 19.13
CA GLY A 259 -35.90 -2.08 18.78
C GLY A 259 -36.74 -1.62 17.59
N GLY A 260 -36.20 -0.74 16.74
CA GLY A 260 -36.79 -0.40 15.45
C GLY A 260 -37.21 1.07 15.28
N ALA A 261 -38.47 1.39 15.28
CA ALA A 261 -38.95 2.66 14.76
C ALA A 261 -38.92 3.83 15.76
N TYR A 262 -38.41 4.97 15.32
CA TYR A 262 -38.66 6.25 15.98
C TYR A 262 -40.03 6.80 15.59
N GLY A 263 -40.86 7.17 16.57
CA GLY A 263 -42.17 7.72 16.31
C GLY A 263 -42.71 8.49 17.48
N LEU A 264 -43.84 9.17 17.25
CA LEU A 264 -44.63 9.84 18.26
C LEU A 264 -45.76 8.92 18.74
N ILE A 265 -45.84 8.76 20.04
CA ILE A 265 -46.99 8.12 20.67
C ILE A 265 -47.97 9.23 21.07
N HIS A 266 -49.20 9.13 20.62
CA HIS A 266 -50.25 10.06 20.93
C HIS A 266 -51.53 9.33 21.37
N GLY A 267 -52.34 9.97 22.18
CA GLY A 267 -53.64 9.44 22.51
C GLY A 267 -54.56 9.50 21.29
N LYS A 268 -55.27 8.42 20.99
CA LYS A 268 -56.13 8.33 19.80
C LYS A 268 -57.40 9.17 19.91
N GLN A 269 -57.97 9.33 21.12
CA GLN A 269 -59.24 10.05 21.38
C GLN A 269 -59.05 11.34 22.19
N LYS A 270 -58.04 11.41 23.06
CA LYS A 270 -57.67 12.58 23.86
C LYS A 270 -56.20 12.81 23.91
N PRO A 271 -55.74 14.08 23.92
CA PRO A 271 -54.30 14.36 24.11
C PRO A 271 -53.83 13.82 25.46
N LEU A 272 -52.63 13.25 25.49
CA LEU A 272 -51.98 12.78 26.72
C LEU A 272 -51.62 13.97 27.60
N ALA A 273 -51.95 13.91 28.91
CA ALA A 273 -51.46 14.89 29.86
C ALA A 273 -49.92 14.82 29.93
N PRO A 274 -49.22 15.95 30.23
CA PRO A 274 -47.78 16.02 30.27
C PRO A 274 -47.12 14.94 31.16
N GLU A 275 -47.73 14.63 32.29
CA GLU A 275 -47.25 13.59 33.22
C GLU A 275 -47.41 12.18 32.65
N GLN A 276 -48.50 11.90 31.94
CA GLN A 276 -48.73 10.62 31.27
C GLN A 276 -47.77 10.45 30.11
N ALA A 277 -47.50 11.50 29.34
CA ALA A 277 -46.49 11.49 28.26
C ALA A 277 -45.10 11.18 28.80
N LYS A 278 -44.73 11.75 29.95
CA LYS A 278 -43.48 11.48 30.64
C LYS A 278 -43.39 10.02 31.11
N GLN A 279 -44.41 9.50 31.76
CA GLN A 279 -44.45 8.10 32.21
C GLN A 279 -44.34 7.11 31.06
N VAL A 280 -44.99 7.37 29.93
CA VAL A 280 -44.88 6.52 28.72
C VAL A 280 -43.46 6.58 28.14
N LYS A 281 -42.87 7.77 28.08
CA LYS A 281 -41.49 7.95 27.64
C LYS A 281 -40.51 7.20 28.54
N ASP A 282 -40.62 7.37 29.86
CA ASP A 282 -39.73 6.75 30.83
C ASP A 282 -39.81 5.21 30.76
N ARG A 283 -41.01 4.65 30.64
CA ARG A 283 -41.19 3.20 30.44
C ARG A 283 -40.62 2.68 29.12
N LEU A 284 -40.76 3.44 28.04
CA LEU A 284 -40.15 3.06 26.75
C LEU A 284 -38.62 3.11 26.79
N VAL A 285 -38.07 4.10 27.50
CA VAL A 285 -36.60 4.18 27.71
C VAL A 285 -36.15 3.01 28.56
N GLU A 286 -36.81 2.66 29.66
CA GLU A 286 -36.51 1.48 30.47
C GLU A 286 -36.53 0.19 29.63
N MET A 287 -37.53 0.05 28.75
CA MET A 287 -37.65 -1.12 27.87
C MET A 287 -36.57 -1.17 26.80
N SER A 288 -36.05 -0.03 26.35
CA SER A 288 -35.00 0.02 25.30
C SER A 288 -33.61 -0.12 25.84
N VAL A 289 -33.36 0.17 27.11
CA VAL A 289 -32.05 0.11 27.75
C VAL A 289 -31.71 -1.29 28.29
N ASP A 290 -32.76 -2.08 28.65
CA ASP A 290 -32.58 -3.39 29.29
C ASP A 290 -32.75 -4.50 28.26
N GLU A 291 -31.65 -5.15 27.88
CA GLU A 291 -31.63 -6.28 26.91
C GLU A 291 -32.59 -7.41 27.30
N SER A 292 -32.85 -7.57 28.59
CA SER A 292 -33.80 -8.56 29.12
C SER A 292 -35.27 -8.22 28.83
N ASN A 293 -35.57 -6.98 28.44
CA ASN A 293 -36.91 -6.45 28.23
C ASN A 293 -37.33 -6.27 26.77
N LEU A 294 -36.42 -6.45 25.83
CA LEU A 294 -36.62 -6.24 24.38
C LEU A 294 -37.78 -7.10 23.77
N ALA A 295 -38.22 -8.14 24.41
CA ALA A 295 -39.30 -9.02 23.93
C ALA A 295 -40.56 -9.00 24.79
N LYS A 296 -40.71 -8.09 25.77
CA LYS A 296 -41.86 -8.09 26.68
C LYS A 296 -43.02 -7.26 26.11
N ILE A 297 -44.18 -7.88 26.05
CA ILE A 297 -45.45 -7.22 25.71
C ILE A 297 -45.91 -6.39 26.90
N THR A 298 -46.06 -5.07 26.72
CA THR A 298 -46.56 -4.16 27.75
C THR A 298 -48.02 -3.86 27.50
N ALA A 299 -48.87 -4.11 28.50
CA ALA A 299 -50.27 -3.72 28.47
C ALA A 299 -50.44 -2.23 28.80
N VAL A 300 -51.21 -1.50 28.02
CA VAL A 300 -51.45 -0.08 28.17
C VAL A 300 -52.94 0.13 28.42
N THR A 301 -53.28 0.95 29.39
CA THR A 301 -54.69 1.19 29.85
C THR A 301 -55.48 2.14 28.95
N HIS A 302 -54.83 2.81 28.00
CA HIS A 302 -55.47 3.78 27.11
C HIS A 302 -55.19 3.46 25.65
N GLU A 303 -56.11 3.76 24.76
CA GLU A 303 -55.96 3.59 23.34
C GLU A 303 -54.94 4.60 22.82
N MET A 304 -53.76 4.10 22.40
CA MET A 304 -52.66 4.92 21.89
C MET A 304 -52.51 4.72 20.39
N GLY A 305 -52.21 5.81 19.70
CA GLY A 305 -51.75 5.79 18.30
C GLY A 305 -50.26 5.97 18.26
N PHE A 306 -49.61 5.27 17.32
CA PHE A 306 -48.20 5.44 17.03
C PHE A 306 -48.05 6.02 15.63
N THR A 307 -47.51 7.23 15.54
CA THR A 307 -47.14 7.85 14.25
C THR A 307 -45.67 7.73 14.06
N ARG A 308 -45.27 6.97 13.06
CA ARG A 308 -43.88 6.78 12.70
C ARG A 308 -43.31 8.06 12.09
N LEU A 309 -42.17 8.54 12.59
CA LEU A 309 -41.45 9.71 12.07
C LEU A 309 -40.22 9.35 11.28
N SER A 310 -39.71 8.11 11.42
CA SER A 310 -38.56 7.64 10.70
C SER A 310 -38.96 6.78 9.49
N LEU A 311 -38.16 6.83 8.46
CA LEU A 311 -38.19 5.87 7.36
C LEU A 311 -37.93 4.46 7.90
N THR A 312 -38.50 3.45 7.29
CA THR A 312 -38.18 2.05 7.61
C THR A 312 -36.74 1.74 7.17
N THR A 313 -36.10 0.75 7.80
CA THR A 313 -34.80 0.24 7.35
C THR A 313 -34.85 -0.22 5.89
N ALA A 314 -36.02 -0.77 5.45
CA ALA A 314 -36.24 -1.17 4.06
C ALA A 314 -36.35 0.03 3.11
N GLU A 315 -36.94 1.15 3.55
CA GLU A 315 -37.03 2.39 2.74
C GLU A 315 -35.69 3.13 2.64
N MET A 316 -34.84 3.01 3.64
CA MET A 316 -33.48 3.62 3.63
C MET A 316 -32.46 2.81 2.85
N GLN A 317 -32.72 1.53 2.54
CA GLN A 317 -31.82 0.61 1.80
C GLN A 317 -30.34 0.71 2.21
N PRO A 318 -30.00 0.70 3.52
CA PRO A 318 -28.62 0.94 3.98
C PRO A 318 -27.61 -0.07 3.43
N PHE A 319 -28.03 -1.28 3.10
CA PHE A 319 -27.18 -2.33 2.56
C PHE A 319 -26.77 -2.07 1.10
N GLU A 320 -27.63 -1.46 0.30
CA GLU A 320 -27.28 -1.09 -1.09
C GLU A 320 -26.25 0.04 -1.10
N TYR A 321 -26.38 1.03 -0.21
CA TYR A 321 -25.40 2.10 -0.04
C TYR A 321 -24.07 1.55 0.48
N LEU A 322 -24.07 0.62 1.42
CA LEU A 322 -22.85 -0.03 1.92
C LEU A 322 -22.10 -0.76 0.80
N ASN A 323 -22.81 -1.50 -0.05
CA ASN A 323 -22.21 -2.18 -1.20
C ASN A 323 -21.62 -1.18 -2.22
N TYR A 324 -22.33 -0.07 -2.46
CA TYR A 324 -21.84 0.99 -3.33
C TYR A 324 -20.58 1.65 -2.74
N ASP A 325 -20.61 2.03 -1.48
CA ASP A 325 -19.47 2.64 -0.79
C ASP A 325 -18.27 1.69 -0.74
N GLN A 326 -18.49 0.39 -0.51
CA GLN A 326 -17.44 -0.63 -0.58
C GLN A 326 -16.77 -0.66 -1.95
N LYS A 327 -17.53 -0.65 -3.04
CA LYS A 327 -16.99 -0.63 -4.40
C LYS A 327 -16.17 0.62 -4.68
N GLN A 328 -16.65 1.80 -4.22
CA GLN A 328 -15.92 3.05 -4.41
C GLN A 328 -14.61 3.07 -3.63
N ILE A 329 -14.60 2.57 -2.39
CA ILE A 329 -13.38 2.44 -1.59
C ILE A 329 -12.39 1.50 -2.26
N CYS A 330 -12.84 0.34 -2.75
CA CYS A 330 -12.01 -0.60 -3.49
C CYS A 330 -11.41 0.04 -4.74
N ASN A 331 -12.22 0.74 -5.54
CA ASN A 331 -11.77 1.41 -6.77
C ASN A 331 -10.66 2.44 -6.49
N VAL A 332 -10.82 3.26 -5.43
CA VAL A 332 -9.81 4.27 -5.05
C VAL A 332 -8.50 3.63 -4.62
N LEU A 333 -8.57 2.49 -3.92
CA LEU A 333 -7.38 1.76 -3.45
C LEU A 333 -6.79 0.80 -4.49
N GLY A 334 -7.38 0.73 -5.69
CA GLY A 334 -6.92 -0.16 -6.76
C GLY A 334 -7.14 -1.64 -6.43
N TRP A 335 -8.20 -1.97 -5.71
CA TRP A 335 -8.59 -3.33 -5.31
C TRP A 335 -9.90 -3.73 -5.97
N ASP A 336 -10.14 -5.03 -6.14
CA ASP A 336 -11.42 -5.53 -6.66
C ASP A 336 -12.34 -5.97 -5.51
N ASP A 337 -13.58 -5.47 -5.49
CA ASP A 337 -14.58 -5.76 -4.46
C ASP A 337 -14.93 -7.25 -4.38
N LYS A 338 -14.77 -7.98 -5.49
CA LYS A 338 -15.06 -9.42 -5.56
C LYS A 338 -14.04 -10.29 -4.81
N LEU A 339 -12.86 -9.75 -4.53
CA LEU A 339 -11.89 -10.45 -3.67
C LEU A 339 -12.26 -10.35 -2.18
N LEU A 340 -13.11 -9.40 -1.79
CA LEU A 340 -13.60 -9.27 -0.43
C LEU A 340 -14.84 -10.15 -0.18
N ASN A 341 -15.66 -10.38 -1.20
CA ASN A 341 -16.91 -11.11 -1.11
C ASN A 341 -16.77 -12.46 -1.83
N ASN A 342 -16.84 -13.56 -1.08
CA ASN A 342 -16.82 -14.92 -1.64
C ASN A 342 -18.20 -15.33 -2.24
N ASP A 343 -18.70 -14.59 -3.20
CA ASP A 343 -19.93 -14.98 -3.93
C ASP A 343 -19.59 -16.09 -4.97
N GLY A 344 -19.49 -17.32 -4.47
CA GLY A 344 -19.03 -18.48 -5.22
C GLY A 344 -20.00 -18.99 -6.30
N GLY A 345 -19.78 -18.61 -7.55
CA GLY A 345 -20.31 -19.31 -8.74
C GLY A 345 -19.22 -20.14 -9.41
N SER A 346 -19.57 -21.24 -10.08
CA SER A 346 -18.63 -22.21 -10.66
C SER A 346 -17.67 -21.67 -11.73
N ASN A 347 -17.97 -20.52 -12.36
CA ASN A 347 -17.09 -19.84 -13.33
C ASN A 347 -16.19 -18.76 -12.70
N TYR A 348 -16.19 -18.63 -11.38
CA TYR A 348 -15.52 -17.56 -10.66
C TYR A 348 -14.01 -17.76 -10.51
N GLY A 349 -13.52 -19.01 -10.57
CA GLY A 349 -12.11 -19.35 -10.34
C GLY A 349 -11.16 -18.68 -11.33
N ALA A 350 -11.39 -18.86 -12.63
CA ALA A 350 -10.54 -18.26 -13.67
C ALA A 350 -10.60 -16.73 -13.69
N TYR A 351 -11.76 -16.15 -13.39
CA TYR A 351 -11.90 -14.71 -13.24
C TYR A 351 -11.07 -14.19 -12.06
N LEU A 352 -11.16 -14.84 -10.90
CA LEU A 352 -10.41 -14.44 -9.69
C LEU A 352 -8.90 -14.56 -9.89
N GLU A 353 -8.42 -15.57 -10.63
CA GLU A 353 -7.00 -15.66 -10.99
C GLU A 353 -6.55 -14.46 -11.84
N THR A 354 -7.34 -14.10 -12.84
CA THR A 354 -7.07 -12.93 -13.68
C THR A 354 -7.07 -11.63 -12.87
N VAL A 355 -8.03 -11.47 -11.94
CA VAL A 355 -8.11 -10.30 -11.07
C VAL A 355 -6.91 -10.22 -10.13
N ARG A 356 -6.52 -11.34 -9.49
CA ARG A 356 -5.33 -11.39 -8.60
C ARG A 356 -4.06 -10.99 -9.35
N LYS A 357 -3.88 -11.52 -10.56
CA LYS A 357 -2.78 -11.18 -11.44
C LYS A 357 -2.76 -9.70 -11.79
N ARG A 358 -3.90 -9.15 -12.20
CA ARG A 358 -4.06 -7.73 -12.52
C ARG A 358 -3.73 -6.82 -11.32
N ILE A 359 -4.16 -7.17 -10.10
CA ILE A 359 -3.83 -6.41 -8.91
C ILE A 359 -2.33 -6.40 -8.65
N ILE A 360 -1.64 -7.54 -8.85
CA ILE A 360 -0.18 -7.59 -8.71
C ILE A 360 0.47 -6.67 -9.74
N THR A 361 0.09 -6.76 -11.01
CA THR A 361 0.73 -6.00 -12.10
C THR A 361 0.42 -4.51 -12.07
N ASP A 362 -0.83 -4.13 -11.79
CA ASP A 362 -1.31 -2.75 -11.96
C ASP A 362 -1.28 -1.94 -10.67
N THR A 363 -1.35 -2.59 -9.51
CA THR A 363 -1.44 -1.89 -8.22
C THR A 363 -0.20 -2.12 -7.35
N ILE A 364 0.19 -3.37 -7.13
CA ILE A 364 1.27 -3.72 -6.20
C ILE A 364 2.64 -3.41 -6.79
N MET A 365 2.92 -3.89 -7.98
CA MET A 365 4.23 -3.69 -8.61
C MET A 365 4.59 -2.23 -8.88
N PRO A 366 3.68 -1.34 -9.33
CA PRO A 366 3.97 0.08 -9.43
C PRO A 366 4.31 0.74 -8.09
N SER A 367 3.61 0.35 -7.02
CA SER A 367 3.90 0.84 -5.66
C SER A 367 5.29 0.39 -5.19
N LEU A 368 5.62 -0.89 -5.36
CA LEU A 368 6.93 -1.44 -4.98
C LEU A 368 8.08 -0.86 -5.84
N LYS A 369 7.83 -0.57 -7.12
CA LYS A 369 8.82 0.14 -7.98
C LYS A 369 9.11 1.55 -7.47
N LEU A 370 8.11 2.25 -6.92
CA LEU A 370 8.32 3.56 -6.32
C LEU A 370 9.21 3.46 -5.08
N LEU A 371 8.96 2.48 -4.22
CA LEU A 371 9.80 2.19 -3.07
C LEU A 371 11.24 1.81 -3.50
N ALA A 372 11.37 0.90 -4.48
CA ALA A 372 12.66 0.49 -5.00
C ALA A 372 13.46 1.67 -5.57
N SER A 373 12.81 2.59 -6.30
CA SER A 373 13.47 3.79 -6.82
C SER A 373 14.05 4.63 -5.70
N ALA A 374 13.29 4.90 -4.64
CA ALA A 374 13.77 5.69 -3.51
C ALA A 374 14.92 4.99 -2.75
N LEU A 375 14.82 3.67 -2.57
CA LEU A 375 15.89 2.90 -1.93
C LEU A 375 17.16 2.83 -2.78
N ASN A 376 17.03 2.76 -4.11
CA ASN A 376 18.17 2.77 -5.04
C ASN A 376 18.85 4.15 -5.10
N ASP A 377 18.07 5.21 -4.97
CA ASP A 377 18.61 6.58 -5.06
C ASP A 377 19.23 7.07 -3.74
N GLU A 378 18.66 6.71 -2.59
CA GLU A 378 19.03 7.30 -1.31
C GLU A 378 19.61 6.30 -0.28
N PHE A 379 19.23 5.01 -0.34
CA PHE A 379 19.64 4.00 0.64
C PHE A 379 20.88 3.21 0.22
N LEU A 380 20.82 2.53 -0.93
CA LEU A 380 21.93 1.66 -1.39
C LEU A 380 23.26 2.40 -1.57
N PRO A 381 23.32 3.65 -2.08
CA PRO A 381 24.59 4.35 -2.25
C PRO A 381 25.34 4.65 -0.94
N ARG A 382 24.67 4.53 0.21
CA ARG A 382 25.31 4.75 1.51
C ARG A 382 26.19 3.58 1.96
N PHE A 383 26.07 2.43 1.31
CA PHE A 383 26.84 1.23 1.66
C PHE A 383 28.01 1.04 0.73
N LYS A 384 29.19 0.82 1.30
CA LYS A 384 30.39 0.52 0.54
C LYS A 384 30.23 -0.80 -0.22
N GLY A 385 30.56 -0.80 -1.51
CA GLY A 385 30.43 -1.97 -2.37
C GLY A 385 29.05 -2.18 -2.99
N TYR A 386 28.09 -1.24 -2.79
CA TYR A 386 26.77 -1.22 -3.44
C TYR A 386 26.62 -0.08 -4.47
N GLU A 387 27.73 0.50 -4.94
CA GLU A 387 27.74 1.68 -5.82
C GLU A 387 27.16 1.44 -7.22
N ASN A 388 27.16 0.21 -7.71
CA ASN A 388 26.56 -0.17 -8.99
C ASN A 388 25.54 -1.29 -8.80
N THR A 389 24.73 -1.20 -7.77
CA THR A 389 23.70 -2.20 -7.48
C THR A 389 22.32 -1.59 -7.62
N GLU A 390 21.34 -2.42 -7.90
CA GLU A 390 19.92 -2.06 -7.98
C GLU A 390 19.08 -3.07 -7.20
N LEU A 391 18.20 -2.56 -6.33
CA LEU A 391 17.17 -3.33 -5.67
C LEU A 391 16.01 -3.52 -6.64
N ILE A 392 15.57 -4.75 -6.80
CA ILE A 392 14.47 -5.11 -7.70
C ILE A 392 13.49 -5.99 -6.94
N PHE A 393 12.19 -5.67 -7.05
CA PHE A 393 11.10 -6.56 -6.63
C PHE A 393 10.69 -7.43 -7.82
N ASP A 394 10.65 -8.74 -7.62
CA ASP A 394 10.31 -9.70 -8.68
C ASP A 394 9.07 -10.50 -8.30
N ALA A 395 7.99 -10.29 -9.04
CA ALA A 395 6.75 -11.01 -8.82
C ALA A 395 6.67 -12.35 -9.57
N SER A 396 7.67 -12.73 -10.36
CA SER A 396 7.64 -13.94 -11.20
C SER A 396 7.55 -15.23 -10.39
N GLU A 397 8.04 -15.23 -9.15
CA GLU A 397 7.99 -16.37 -8.24
C GLU A 397 6.64 -16.55 -7.53
N LEU A 398 5.76 -15.55 -7.61
CA LEU A 398 4.45 -15.64 -6.96
C LEU A 398 3.58 -16.71 -7.63
N PRO A 399 2.83 -17.51 -6.85
CA PRO A 399 1.96 -18.58 -7.39
C PRO A 399 0.98 -18.09 -8.45
N GLU A 400 0.46 -16.88 -8.31
CA GLU A 400 -0.48 -16.27 -9.26
C GLU A 400 0.16 -15.94 -10.63
N MET A 401 1.48 -15.78 -10.65
CA MET A 401 2.24 -15.47 -11.87
C MET A 401 2.80 -16.72 -12.57
N GLN A 402 2.77 -17.88 -11.89
CA GLN A 402 3.33 -19.14 -12.41
C GLN A 402 2.61 -19.69 -13.67
N THR A 403 1.34 -19.33 -13.88
CA THR A 403 0.61 -19.71 -15.09
C THR A 403 1.28 -19.14 -16.34
N ASP A 404 1.81 -17.91 -16.22
CA ASP A 404 2.60 -17.30 -17.30
C ASP A 404 3.94 -17.97 -17.53
N MET A 405 4.52 -18.58 -16.51
CA MET A 405 5.78 -19.31 -16.65
C MET A 405 5.62 -20.57 -17.52
N LYS A 406 4.49 -21.24 -17.49
CA LYS A 406 4.22 -22.38 -18.39
C LYS A 406 4.17 -21.95 -19.85
N GLU A 407 3.47 -20.86 -20.14
CA GLU A 407 3.41 -20.30 -21.48
C GLU A 407 4.79 -19.81 -21.94
N LEU A 408 5.53 -19.18 -21.04
CA LEU A 408 6.89 -18.68 -21.29
C LEU A 408 7.84 -19.84 -21.58
N VAL A 409 7.82 -20.92 -20.80
CA VAL A 409 8.62 -22.12 -21.02
C VAL A 409 8.23 -22.79 -22.35
N SER A 410 6.93 -22.87 -22.66
CA SER A 410 6.47 -23.42 -23.95
C SER A 410 7.06 -22.62 -25.12
N TRP A 411 7.04 -21.31 -25.04
CA TRP A 411 7.57 -20.43 -26.07
C TRP A 411 9.11 -20.46 -26.17
N LEU A 412 9.79 -20.57 -25.04
CA LEU A 412 11.25 -20.76 -25.00
C LEU A 412 11.64 -22.10 -25.66
N ASN A 413 10.84 -23.17 -25.45
CA ASN A 413 11.05 -24.45 -26.13
C ASN A 413 10.92 -24.27 -27.64
N ASP A 414 9.89 -23.56 -28.13
CA ASP A 414 9.73 -23.30 -29.56
C ASP A 414 10.92 -22.52 -30.15
N LEU A 415 11.50 -21.59 -29.42
CA LEU A 415 12.69 -20.83 -29.85
C LEU A 415 13.95 -21.69 -29.84
N LEU A 416 14.11 -22.55 -28.82
CA LEU A 416 15.22 -23.49 -28.73
C LEU A 416 15.16 -24.50 -29.87
N ASP A 417 13.99 -25.06 -30.15
CA ASP A 417 13.75 -26.03 -31.23
C ASP A 417 14.00 -25.44 -32.62
N ARG A 418 13.78 -24.12 -32.76
CA ARG A 418 14.06 -23.41 -34.02
C ARG A 418 15.50 -22.89 -34.10
N GLY A 419 16.34 -23.14 -33.09
CA GLY A 419 17.72 -22.68 -33.05
C GLY A 419 17.89 -21.16 -32.93
N VAL A 420 16.85 -20.43 -32.48
CA VAL A 420 16.90 -18.97 -32.29
C VAL A 420 17.68 -18.60 -31.02
N ILE A 421 17.60 -19.44 -29.98
CA ILE A 421 18.30 -19.30 -28.72
C ILE A 421 19.11 -20.58 -28.47
N ASN A 422 20.23 -20.44 -27.77
CA ASN A 422 21.02 -21.59 -27.33
C ASN A 422 20.54 -22.10 -25.95
N ARG A 423 21.07 -23.25 -25.51
CA ARG A 423 20.70 -23.85 -24.23
C ARG A 423 21.19 -23.03 -23.04
N ALA A 424 22.27 -22.27 -23.16
CA ALA A 424 22.75 -21.37 -22.12
C ALA A 424 21.78 -20.16 -21.96
N GLU A 425 21.38 -19.55 -23.07
CA GLU A 425 20.39 -18.46 -23.07
C GLU A 425 19.01 -18.92 -22.56
N TYR A 426 18.58 -20.16 -22.92
CA TYR A 426 17.38 -20.76 -22.39
C TYR A 426 17.42 -20.89 -20.84
N ARG A 427 18.53 -21.42 -20.31
CA ARG A 427 18.73 -21.59 -18.86
C ARG A 427 18.78 -20.24 -18.15
N MET A 428 19.46 -19.26 -18.71
CA MET A 428 19.49 -17.89 -18.20
C MET A 428 18.08 -17.28 -18.17
N ALA A 429 17.29 -17.48 -19.24
CA ALA A 429 15.93 -16.92 -19.33
C ALA A 429 14.96 -17.50 -18.30
N ILE A 430 15.14 -18.75 -17.85
CA ILE A 430 14.37 -19.35 -16.75
C ILE A 430 15.03 -19.20 -15.38
N ASN A 431 16.10 -18.39 -15.30
CA ASN A 431 16.88 -18.15 -14.07
C ASN A 431 17.44 -19.43 -13.42
N TYR A 432 17.87 -20.40 -14.25
CA TYR A 432 18.42 -21.66 -13.78
C TYR A 432 19.93 -21.54 -13.55
N THR A 433 20.34 -21.49 -12.29
CA THR A 433 21.73 -21.43 -11.85
C THR A 433 22.36 -22.84 -11.79
N GLY A 434 22.83 -23.34 -12.88
CA GLY A 434 23.56 -24.62 -12.95
C GLY A 434 24.90 -24.46 -13.65
N THR A 435 25.77 -25.48 -13.52
CA THR A 435 27.09 -25.46 -14.16
C THR A 435 26.92 -25.29 -15.68
N GLU A 436 27.51 -24.25 -16.23
CA GLU A 436 27.54 -24.04 -17.68
C GLU A 436 28.61 -24.92 -18.30
N LEU A 437 28.20 -25.72 -19.29
CA LEU A 437 29.11 -26.51 -20.11
C LEU A 437 29.31 -25.80 -21.47
N PRO A 438 30.47 -25.81 -22.06
CA PRO A 438 30.74 -25.16 -23.35
C PRO A 438 29.78 -25.56 -24.46
N ILE A 439 29.33 -26.82 -24.47
CA ILE A 439 28.31 -27.36 -25.41
C ILE A 439 26.95 -26.67 -25.32
N MET A 440 26.63 -25.99 -24.21
CA MET A 440 25.35 -25.30 -24.06
C MET A 440 25.31 -23.95 -24.78
N GLN A 441 26.46 -23.42 -25.21
CA GLN A 441 26.55 -22.18 -25.99
C GLN A 441 26.32 -22.42 -27.49
N GLU A 442 26.25 -23.69 -27.92
CA GLU A 442 26.04 -24.05 -29.32
C GLU A 442 24.54 -23.95 -29.65
N TYR A 443 24.23 -23.39 -30.83
CA TYR A 443 22.86 -23.36 -31.37
C TYR A 443 22.53 -24.73 -31.98
N THR A 444 21.39 -25.31 -31.59
CA THR A 444 20.92 -26.63 -32.07
C THR A 444 19.53 -26.48 -32.67
N VAL A 445 19.26 -27.23 -33.72
CA VAL A 445 17.91 -27.32 -34.35
C VAL A 445 17.30 -28.67 -34.04
N SER A 446 15.99 -28.74 -33.78
CA SER A 446 15.30 -29.90 -33.19
C SER A 446 15.17 -31.14 -34.10
N GLN A 447 15.46 -31.05 -35.36
CA GLN A 447 15.54 -32.23 -36.22
C GLN A 447 16.88 -32.94 -36.00
N ASN A 448 16.90 -33.84 -35.01
CA ASN A 448 18.01 -34.72 -34.64
C ASN A 448 19.16 -34.08 -33.81
N THR A 449 18.97 -32.98 -33.13
CA THR A 449 20.00 -32.33 -32.28
C THR A 449 21.31 -32.07 -33.05
N ILE A 450 21.26 -31.65 -34.30
CA ILE A 450 22.38 -31.34 -35.14
C ILE A 450 22.88 -29.92 -34.83
N LYS A 451 24.15 -29.70 -34.76
CA LYS A 451 24.73 -28.34 -34.65
C LYS A 451 24.40 -27.54 -35.91
N LEU A 452 24.13 -26.24 -35.77
CA LEU A 452 23.82 -25.38 -36.91
C LEU A 452 24.94 -25.42 -37.97
N GLU A 453 26.20 -25.54 -37.53
CA GLU A 453 27.37 -25.69 -38.41
C GLU A 453 27.36 -27.00 -39.19
N ASP A 454 26.93 -28.10 -38.57
CA ASP A 454 26.80 -29.41 -39.22
C ASP A 454 25.62 -29.43 -40.19
N ALA A 455 24.48 -28.78 -39.85
CA ALA A 455 23.36 -28.64 -40.74
C ALA A 455 23.61 -27.79 -41.99
N LEU A 456 24.48 -26.82 -41.90
CA LEU A 456 24.94 -26.02 -43.04
C LEU A 456 25.94 -26.75 -43.94
N ASN A 457 26.65 -27.74 -43.38
CA ASN A 457 27.61 -28.55 -44.13
C ASN A 457 26.98 -29.77 -44.82
N ASP A 458 25.85 -30.28 -44.35
CA ASP A 458 25.14 -31.42 -44.92
C ASP A 458 24.34 -31.11 -46.22
N ASP A 459 24.10 -29.83 -46.52
CA ASP A 459 23.32 -29.45 -47.73
C ASP A 459 24.14 -29.50 -49.04
N PHE A 460 25.34 -30.00 -49.04
CA PHE A 460 26.15 -30.06 -50.25
C PHE A 460 26.50 -31.47 -50.75
N ASN A 461 25.93 -32.54 -50.17
CA ASN A 461 26.08 -33.88 -50.68
C ASN A 461 24.74 -34.55 -50.99
N ILE A 462 24.01 -34.04 -52.00
CA ILE A 462 22.95 -34.80 -52.70
C ILE A 462 23.53 -35.10 -54.08
N GLU A 463 24.04 -36.31 -54.24
CA GLU A 463 24.14 -36.95 -55.56
C GLU A 463 22.76 -37.39 -56.08
#